data_2ec1931d5e566e274e15ad9107e73765
#
_entry.id   2ec1931d5e566e274e15ad9107e73765
#
_cell.length_a   1.000
_cell.length_b   1.000
_cell.length_c   1.000
_cell.angle_alpha   90.00
_cell.angle_beta   90.00
_cell.angle_gamma   90.00
#
_symmetry.space_group_name_H-M   'P 1'
#
loop_
_entity.id
_entity.type
_entity.pdbx_description
1 polymer ?
#
loop_
_entity_poly.entity_id
_entity_poly.type
_entity_poly.pdbx_seq_one_letter_code
_entity_poly.pdbx_strand_id
1 'polypeptide(L)'
;MKIKRKGLVLVSLLAATAMALVGCSSPTTPATASGASSFNAAVDGIVNPSTVKGGTVKLLSSTDCDSWDPQNTYYGWCWNMQRLFTRSLLGYQKVNGSKPVLAPDLATDMGTHNADFTKWTYTLQKGLKYSDGTDITPKDVKYGIERLFATDIINGGPASYFLATISHPADYLGPYKSGDLASIVTTDSTIEFNLSTSYSDFNYLMAMAASAPVPYKVEGGTGFVGADYGKQPVSSGPFVFTKYVPTQSVSFVRNKFWKQSTDKIRKPVANEIDLTIDSDENDIDSKLSAGTADARADLDVGTTLKSKILTNPKVKVNADNPTTAFTRYLTVMPSVITNVYCRQAIFYAANKAELVQAFGGTTAGVAAGSMTPPTIAGHSATANMYSSGKDNTGDVAKAKAALVKCGQPNGFTTKVAYATPSQLAPKVFASLQTALARVGIKVTETTSAASSYYSTFIGSPTNIVNQGIGIAMAAWGADFPTGYGFWNSIANGADIVPTGNTNYPSLNDPVVNKILDAAPNGKSTDADFRKLDDQVMKDAVYLPILFGKSLYYRNPRLTNVTSDNALAFGLYDFVNVGTGGK
;
A
#
# COMPACT_ATOMS: atom_id res chain seq x y z
N MET A 1 -41.37 11.51 -66.69
CA MET A 1 -42.66 10.80 -66.67
C MET A 1 -42.96 10.51 -65.20
N LYS A 2 -43.67 11.38 -64.47
CA LYS A 2 -45.08 11.27 -64.07
C LYS A 2 -45.34 9.85 -63.49
N ILE A 3 -45.82 9.63 -62.25
CA ILE A 3 -47.02 10.09 -61.49
C ILE A 3 -46.83 9.60 -60.03
N LYS A 4 -46.87 10.39 -58.95
CA LYS A 4 -47.99 10.79 -58.06
C LYS A 4 -48.94 9.63 -57.62
N ARG A 5 -49.12 9.33 -56.31
CA ARG A 5 -50.13 9.85 -55.37
C ARG A 5 -50.28 8.97 -54.14
N LYS A 6 -50.26 9.58 -52.95
CA LYS A 6 -51.34 9.75 -51.94
C LYS A 6 -51.85 8.42 -51.31
N GLY A 7 -51.87 8.21 -50.05
CA GLY A 7 -52.34 8.95 -48.88
C GLY A 7 -53.53 8.25 -48.30
N LEU A 8 -53.58 7.95 -47.04
CA LEU A 8 -54.73 8.21 -46.17
C LEU A 8 -54.47 7.84 -44.70
N VAL A 9 -54.85 8.75 -43.86
CA VAL A 9 -54.97 8.73 -42.41
C VAL A 9 -56.27 7.98 -42.03
N LEU A 10 -56.28 7.20 -40.97
CA LEU A 10 -57.49 7.04 -40.16
C LEU A 10 -57.16 6.91 -38.67
N VAL A 11 -57.72 7.83 -37.94
CA VAL A 11 -57.83 7.95 -36.50
C VAL A 11 -59.05 7.15 -36.07
N SER A 12 -58.98 6.40 -34.97
CA SER A 12 -60.15 6.16 -34.14
C SER A 12 -59.77 5.92 -32.67
N LEU A 13 -60.51 6.67 -31.89
CA LEU A 13 -60.53 6.89 -30.45
C LEU A 13 -61.25 5.77 -29.66
N LEU A 14 -60.90 5.74 -28.35
CA LEU A 14 -61.70 5.39 -27.15
C LEU A 14 -61.95 3.92 -26.79
N ALA A 15 -61.49 3.50 -25.62
CA ALA A 15 -62.35 3.47 -24.42
C ALA A 15 -61.51 3.13 -23.16
N ALA A 16 -61.71 3.91 -22.13
CA ALA A 16 -61.21 3.71 -20.78
C ALA A 16 -61.97 2.59 -20.06
N THR A 17 -61.28 1.73 -19.33
CA THR A 17 -61.84 1.02 -18.15
C THR A 17 -60.79 0.88 -17.07
N ALA A 18 -61.03 1.56 -15.96
CA ALA A 18 -60.28 1.44 -14.73
C ALA A 18 -60.60 0.11 -14.04
N MET A 19 -59.60 -0.69 -13.71
CA MET A 19 -59.68 -1.71 -12.67
C MET A 19 -58.50 -1.57 -11.74
N ALA A 20 -58.80 -1.13 -10.51
CA ALA A 20 -57.90 -1.17 -9.39
C ALA A 20 -57.60 -2.63 -9.01
N LEU A 21 -56.37 -3.05 -9.09
CA LEU A 21 -55.85 -4.24 -8.47
C LEU A 21 -54.80 -3.84 -7.46
N VAL A 22 -55.15 -4.03 -6.20
CA VAL A 22 -54.25 -4.01 -5.05
C VAL A 22 -53.22 -5.12 -5.25
N GLY A 23 -52.03 -4.78 -5.67
CA GLY A 23 -50.89 -5.67 -5.77
C GLY A 23 -50.02 -5.54 -4.53
N CYS A 24 -49.96 -6.59 -3.72
CA CYS A 24 -49.00 -6.73 -2.63
C CYS A 24 -47.58 -6.46 -3.12
N SER A 25 -46.98 -5.39 -2.61
CA SER A 25 -45.55 -5.15 -2.76
C SER A 25 -44.77 -6.14 -1.89
N SER A 26 -44.33 -7.23 -2.49
CA SER A 26 -43.25 -8.03 -1.92
C SER A 26 -41.97 -7.15 -1.83
N PRO A 27 -41.24 -7.20 -0.74
CA PRO A 27 -39.96 -6.48 -0.67
C PRO A 27 -39.03 -7.10 -1.70
N THR A 28 -38.62 -6.32 -2.70
CA THR A 28 -37.53 -6.66 -3.61
C THR A 28 -36.25 -6.76 -2.77
N THR A 29 -35.90 -7.99 -2.45
CA THR A 29 -34.53 -8.32 -2.02
C THR A 29 -33.59 -7.81 -3.11
N PRO A 30 -32.51 -7.04 -2.76
CA PRO A 30 -31.53 -6.69 -3.76
C PRO A 30 -30.96 -7.99 -4.35
N ALA A 31 -31.08 -8.15 -5.65
CA ALA A 31 -30.44 -9.24 -6.36
C ALA A 31 -28.94 -9.17 -6.05
N THR A 32 -28.46 -10.09 -5.23
CA THR A 32 -27.05 -10.41 -5.13
C THR A 32 -26.62 -10.85 -6.52
N ALA A 33 -25.95 -9.99 -7.24
CA ALA A 33 -25.29 -10.36 -8.48
C ALA A 33 -24.35 -11.52 -8.15
N SER A 34 -24.71 -12.72 -8.57
CA SER A 34 -23.79 -13.85 -8.63
C SER A 34 -22.73 -13.45 -9.64
N GLY A 35 -21.60 -12.93 -9.14
CA GLY A 35 -20.52 -12.44 -9.97
C GLY A 35 -19.92 -13.59 -10.75
N ALA A 36 -20.31 -13.72 -12.02
CA ALA A 36 -19.59 -14.59 -12.96
C ALA A 36 -18.11 -14.17 -12.94
N SER A 37 -17.22 -15.14 -12.85
CA SER A 37 -15.78 -14.88 -12.88
C SER A 37 -15.41 -14.14 -14.15
N SER A 38 -14.83 -12.95 -14.02
CA SER A 38 -14.34 -12.12 -15.12
C SER A 38 -13.01 -11.49 -14.73
N PHE A 39 -12.26 -11.02 -15.74
CA PHE A 39 -11.05 -10.24 -15.47
C PHE A 39 -11.38 -9.00 -14.64
N ASN A 40 -10.63 -8.75 -13.57
CA ASN A 40 -10.84 -7.69 -12.57
C ASN A 40 -12.08 -7.84 -11.67
N ALA A 41 -12.73 -9.00 -11.65
CA ALA A 41 -13.93 -9.18 -10.82
C ALA A 41 -13.69 -8.94 -9.32
N ALA A 42 -12.48 -9.23 -8.80
CA ALA A 42 -12.12 -8.97 -7.41
C ALA A 42 -11.76 -7.49 -7.14
N VAL A 43 -11.45 -6.72 -8.17
CA VAL A 43 -11.26 -5.26 -8.08
C VAL A 43 -12.61 -4.55 -7.99
N ASP A 44 -13.56 -4.99 -8.84
CA ASP A 44 -14.86 -4.35 -8.99
C ASP A 44 -15.87 -4.80 -7.91
N GLY A 45 -15.60 -5.95 -7.24
CA GLY A 45 -16.55 -6.50 -6.27
C GLY A 45 -15.97 -7.65 -5.44
N ILE A 46 -16.85 -8.56 -5.04
CA ILE A 46 -16.51 -9.79 -4.32
C ILE A 46 -16.77 -10.98 -5.25
N VAL A 47 -15.73 -11.75 -5.54
CA VAL A 47 -15.83 -12.97 -6.36
C VAL A 47 -16.31 -14.13 -5.52
N ASN A 48 -17.28 -14.88 -6.06
CA ASN A 48 -17.86 -16.08 -5.45
C ASN A 48 -18.27 -15.85 -3.98
N PRO A 49 -19.17 -14.90 -3.66
CA PRO A 49 -19.57 -14.64 -2.29
C PRO A 49 -20.16 -15.89 -1.64
N SER A 50 -19.71 -16.23 -0.43
CA SER A 50 -20.10 -17.44 0.29
C SER A 50 -20.03 -17.23 1.80
N THR A 51 -20.97 -17.88 2.51
CA THR A 51 -20.97 -18.00 3.98
C THR A 51 -20.57 -19.39 4.44
N VAL A 52 -20.28 -20.29 3.51
CA VAL A 52 -19.89 -21.69 3.80
C VAL A 52 -18.53 -21.69 4.48
N LYS A 53 -18.50 -22.24 5.69
CA LYS A 53 -17.29 -22.36 6.51
C LYS A 53 -16.57 -23.68 6.21
N GLY A 54 -15.24 -23.67 6.37
CA GLY A 54 -14.43 -24.87 6.24
C GLY A 54 -13.37 -24.77 5.15
N GLY A 55 -12.62 -25.85 5.00
CA GLY A 55 -11.55 -25.99 4.02
C GLY A 55 -10.27 -25.22 4.36
N THR A 56 -9.24 -25.49 3.58
CA THR A 56 -7.91 -24.87 3.68
C THR A 56 -7.61 -24.03 2.45
N VAL A 57 -7.22 -22.77 2.66
CA VAL A 57 -6.69 -21.88 1.62
C VAL A 57 -5.19 -22.08 1.55
N LYS A 58 -4.66 -22.36 0.35
CA LYS A 58 -3.25 -22.62 0.10
C LYS A 58 -2.60 -21.45 -0.62
N LEU A 59 -1.79 -20.69 0.07
CA LEU A 59 -1.07 -19.54 -0.45
C LEU A 59 0.39 -19.89 -0.76
N LEU A 60 0.97 -19.16 -1.69
CA LEU A 60 2.40 -19.21 -2.03
C LEU A 60 3.02 -17.83 -1.88
N SER A 61 4.29 -17.77 -1.52
CA SER A 61 5.12 -16.57 -1.59
C SER A 61 6.53 -16.93 -2.04
N SER A 62 7.23 -15.99 -2.67
CA SER A 62 8.63 -16.19 -3.09
C SER A 62 9.63 -15.95 -1.97
N THR A 63 9.22 -15.26 -0.92
CA THR A 63 10.06 -14.93 0.23
C THR A 63 9.26 -15.08 1.53
N ASP A 64 9.98 -15.21 2.64
CA ASP A 64 9.38 -15.05 3.96
C ASP A 64 9.05 -13.59 4.26
N CYS A 65 8.21 -13.34 5.27
CA CYS A 65 8.06 -12.01 5.83
C CYS A 65 9.40 -11.50 6.40
N ASP A 66 9.61 -10.20 6.30
CA ASP A 66 10.70 -9.52 7.01
C ASP A 66 10.63 -9.75 8.53
N SER A 67 9.42 -9.83 9.06
CA SER A 67 9.12 -10.27 10.42
C SER A 67 7.66 -10.70 10.57
N TRP A 68 7.37 -11.65 11.48
CA TRP A 68 6.00 -11.96 11.92
C TRP A 68 5.61 -11.22 13.21
N ASP A 69 6.55 -10.48 13.81
CA ASP A 69 6.27 -9.54 14.90
C ASP A 69 5.52 -8.30 14.34
N PRO A 70 4.30 -7.99 14.82
CA PRO A 70 3.54 -6.85 14.31
C PRO A 70 4.24 -5.50 14.50
N GLN A 71 5.12 -5.36 15.49
CA GLN A 71 5.87 -4.13 15.71
C GLN A 71 7.09 -4.00 14.78
N ASN A 72 7.59 -5.12 14.24
CA ASN A 72 8.85 -5.15 13.48
C ASN A 72 8.67 -5.23 11.97
N THR A 73 7.57 -5.78 11.46
CA THR A 73 7.35 -5.95 10.02
C THR A 73 7.04 -4.63 9.31
N TYR A 74 7.55 -4.47 8.08
CA TYR A 74 7.28 -3.31 7.23
C TYR A 74 6.93 -3.65 5.78
N TYR A 75 6.78 -4.93 5.43
CA TYR A 75 6.33 -5.32 4.10
C TYR A 75 4.80 -5.31 4.02
N GLY A 76 4.25 -4.63 3.01
CA GLY A 76 2.80 -4.49 2.84
C GLY A 76 2.05 -5.81 2.72
N TRP A 77 2.63 -6.83 2.07
CA TRP A 77 2.01 -8.15 2.01
C TRP A 77 2.04 -8.88 3.37
N CYS A 78 3.05 -8.64 4.20
CA CYS A 78 3.11 -9.17 5.56
C CYS A 78 2.07 -8.50 6.45
N TRP A 79 1.84 -7.19 6.32
CA TRP A 79 0.73 -6.51 7.00
C TRP A 79 -0.63 -7.10 6.62
N ASN A 80 -0.81 -7.50 5.34
CA ASN A 80 -2.01 -8.21 4.93
C ASN A 80 -2.14 -9.58 5.63
N MET A 81 -1.05 -10.36 5.71
CA MET A 81 -1.05 -11.63 6.44
C MET A 81 -1.26 -11.46 7.95
N GLN A 82 -0.71 -10.41 8.55
CA GLN A 82 -0.92 -10.12 9.96
C GLN A 82 -2.39 -9.90 10.32
N ARG A 83 -3.21 -9.39 9.40
CA ARG A 83 -4.67 -9.27 9.62
C ARG A 83 -5.37 -10.60 9.94
N LEU A 84 -4.74 -11.73 9.66
CA LEU A 84 -5.24 -13.06 10.04
C LEU A 84 -5.19 -13.26 11.56
N PHE A 85 -4.10 -12.86 12.19
CA PHE A 85 -3.81 -13.23 13.57
C PHE A 85 -3.66 -12.04 14.53
N THR A 86 -3.57 -10.79 14.03
CA THR A 86 -3.52 -9.59 14.88
C THR A 86 -4.75 -8.70 14.67
N ARG A 87 -5.04 -7.88 15.68
CA ARG A 87 -6.03 -6.79 15.67
C ARG A 87 -5.39 -5.55 16.28
N SER A 88 -5.82 -4.39 15.84
CA SER A 88 -5.39 -3.07 16.35
C SER A 88 -6.57 -2.37 17.01
N LEU A 89 -6.39 -1.16 17.59
CA LEU A 89 -7.51 -0.38 18.12
C LEU A 89 -8.54 -0.07 17.02
N LEU A 90 -8.06 0.31 15.85
CA LEU A 90 -8.84 0.57 14.65
C LEU A 90 -8.38 -0.36 13.53
N GLY A 91 -9.12 -0.39 12.44
CA GLY A 91 -8.76 -1.12 11.22
C GLY A 91 -9.51 -0.54 10.03
N TYR A 92 -9.44 -1.21 8.89
CA TYR A 92 -10.16 -0.82 7.70
C TYR A 92 -11.33 -1.75 7.44
N GLN A 93 -12.50 -1.17 7.20
CA GLN A 93 -13.70 -1.88 6.79
C GLN A 93 -14.03 -1.55 5.35
N LYS A 94 -14.23 -2.58 4.52
CA LYS A 94 -14.78 -2.42 3.17
C LYS A 94 -16.27 -2.77 3.19
N VAL A 95 -17.08 -1.80 2.81
CA VAL A 95 -18.48 -2.04 2.47
C VAL A 95 -18.53 -2.30 0.97
N ASN A 96 -19.27 -3.31 0.51
CA ASN A 96 -19.35 -3.70 -0.90
C ASN A 96 -19.61 -2.47 -1.80
N GLY A 97 -18.81 -2.31 -2.86
CA GLY A 97 -18.89 -1.20 -3.80
C GLY A 97 -18.31 0.13 -3.31
N SER A 98 -17.72 0.19 -2.11
CA SER A 98 -17.08 1.39 -1.57
C SER A 98 -15.56 1.24 -1.39
N LYS A 99 -14.87 2.39 -1.24
CA LYS A 99 -13.49 2.38 -0.76
C LYS A 99 -13.47 1.98 0.72
N PRO A 100 -12.42 1.28 1.21
CA PRO A 100 -12.27 1.02 2.63
C PRO A 100 -12.15 2.32 3.43
N VAL A 101 -12.77 2.31 4.59
CA VAL A 101 -12.72 3.40 5.55
C VAL A 101 -12.21 2.91 6.89
N LEU A 102 -11.61 3.79 7.67
CA LEU A 102 -11.27 3.48 9.06
C LEU A 102 -12.53 3.10 9.84
N ALA A 103 -12.41 2.09 10.69
CA ALA A 103 -13.49 1.59 11.52
C ALA A 103 -12.93 1.09 12.87
N PRO A 104 -13.75 1.10 13.94
CA PRO A 104 -13.37 0.50 15.21
C PRO A 104 -13.10 -1.00 15.06
N ASP A 105 -12.00 -1.49 15.69
CA ASP A 105 -11.66 -2.91 15.75
C ASP A 105 -11.62 -3.41 17.20
N LEU A 106 -10.52 -3.25 17.94
CA LEU A 106 -10.51 -3.51 19.40
C LEU A 106 -11.19 -2.39 20.18
N ALA A 107 -11.17 -1.17 19.67
CA ALA A 107 -11.88 -0.04 20.26
C ALA A 107 -13.40 -0.10 20.00
N THR A 108 -14.20 0.55 20.87
CA THR A 108 -15.65 0.68 20.73
C THR A 108 -16.07 1.65 19.62
N ASP A 109 -15.23 2.66 19.36
CA ASP A 109 -15.45 3.78 18.44
C ASP A 109 -14.11 4.29 17.89
N MET A 110 -14.15 5.43 17.18
CA MET A 110 -12.96 6.05 16.57
C MET A 110 -12.08 6.80 17.57
N GLY A 111 -12.36 6.70 18.87
CA GLY A 111 -11.69 7.48 19.91
C GLY A 111 -12.15 8.93 19.96
N THR A 112 -11.71 9.62 21.00
CA THR A 112 -11.91 11.06 21.21
C THR A 112 -10.58 11.76 21.31
N HIS A 113 -10.54 13.03 20.94
CA HIS A 113 -9.33 13.86 21.00
C HIS A 113 -9.66 15.26 21.56
N ASN A 114 -8.63 15.96 22.06
CA ASN A 114 -8.74 17.37 22.39
C ASN A 114 -8.67 18.25 21.12
N ALA A 115 -8.91 19.54 21.27
CA ALA A 115 -9.06 20.46 20.13
C ALA A 115 -7.81 20.60 19.26
N ASP A 116 -6.63 20.35 19.81
CA ASP A 116 -5.34 20.49 19.13
C ASP A 116 -4.69 19.14 18.74
N PHE A 117 -5.44 18.03 18.85
CA PHE A 117 -4.98 16.68 18.50
C PHE A 117 -3.71 16.20 19.23
N THR A 118 -3.42 16.76 20.40
CA THR A 118 -2.28 16.33 21.23
C THR A 118 -2.63 15.27 22.25
N LYS A 119 -3.92 14.94 22.39
CA LYS A 119 -4.43 13.90 23.29
C LYS A 119 -5.50 13.09 22.60
N TRP A 120 -5.35 11.74 22.65
CA TRP A 120 -6.29 10.79 22.09
C TRP A 120 -6.67 9.74 23.12
N THR A 121 -7.96 9.38 23.21
CA THR A 121 -8.46 8.38 24.15
C THR A 121 -9.35 7.37 23.43
N TYR A 122 -9.10 6.09 23.67
CA TYR A 122 -9.89 4.97 23.12
C TYR A 122 -10.42 4.11 24.25
N THR A 123 -11.64 3.57 24.08
CA THR A 123 -12.25 2.59 24.98
C THR A 123 -12.22 1.22 24.30
N LEU A 124 -11.69 0.19 24.98
CA LEU A 124 -11.67 -1.17 24.45
C LEU A 124 -13.04 -1.84 24.59
N GLN A 125 -13.39 -2.68 23.62
CA GLN A 125 -14.54 -3.56 23.69
C GLN A 125 -14.38 -4.57 24.84
N LYS A 126 -15.49 -5.06 25.38
CA LYS A 126 -15.49 -6.10 26.42
C LYS A 126 -15.37 -7.51 25.81
N GLY A 127 -14.72 -8.41 26.54
CA GLY A 127 -14.65 -9.83 26.19
C GLY A 127 -13.69 -10.16 25.06
N LEU A 128 -12.72 -9.28 24.80
CA LEU A 128 -11.60 -9.52 23.90
C LEU A 128 -10.66 -10.56 24.50
N LYS A 129 -10.24 -11.54 23.70
CA LYS A 129 -9.39 -12.65 24.14
C LYS A 129 -8.25 -12.89 23.17
N TYR A 130 -7.09 -13.25 23.70
CA TYR A 130 -6.00 -13.88 22.94
C TYR A 130 -6.30 -15.34 22.60
N SER A 131 -5.47 -15.92 21.76
CA SER A 131 -5.58 -17.33 21.33
C SER A 131 -5.33 -18.37 22.43
N ASP A 132 -4.72 -17.98 23.53
CA ASP A 132 -4.53 -18.80 24.74
C ASP A 132 -5.72 -18.68 25.73
N GLY A 133 -6.66 -17.76 25.47
CA GLY A 133 -7.85 -17.52 26.27
C GLY A 133 -7.68 -16.42 27.31
N THR A 134 -6.51 -15.81 27.44
CA THR A 134 -6.30 -14.65 28.33
C THR A 134 -7.01 -13.41 27.79
N ASP A 135 -7.31 -12.44 28.67
CA ASP A 135 -7.97 -11.20 28.28
C ASP A 135 -7.00 -10.24 27.60
N ILE A 136 -7.47 -9.58 26.53
CA ILE A 136 -6.77 -8.43 25.93
C ILE A 136 -7.20 -7.18 26.69
N THR A 137 -6.24 -6.44 27.22
CA THR A 137 -6.43 -5.26 28.05
C THR A 137 -5.79 -4.00 27.44
N PRO A 138 -6.13 -2.79 27.92
CA PRO A 138 -5.43 -1.57 27.52
C PRO A 138 -3.92 -1.61 27.79
N LYS A 139 -3.46 -2.36 28.81
CA LYS A 139 -2.04 -2.53 29.12
C LYS A 139 -1.29 -3.30 28.04
N ASP A 140 -1.95 -4.26 27.39
CA ASP A 140 -1.35 -5.02 26.29
C ASP A 140 -1.16 -4.16 25.04
N VAL A 141 -2.12 -3.27 24.76
CA VAL A 141 -1.99 -2.28 23.66
C VAL A 141 -0.86 -1.30 23.97
N LYS A 142 -0.81 -0.78 25.20
CA LYS A 142 0.29 0.08 25.66
C LYS A 142 1.63 -0.61 25.46
N TYR A 143 1.78 -1.83 25.97
CA TYR A 143 3.01 -2.60 25.89
C TYR A 143 3.45 -2.85 24.44
N GLY A 144 2.53 -3.24 23.55
CA GLY A 144 2.81 -3.39 22.12
C GLY A 144 3.39 -2.11 21.50
N ILE A 145 2.82 -0.95 21.84
CA ILE A 145 3.32 0.33 21.34
C ILE A 145 4.65 0.72 22.00
N GLU A 146 4.83 0.49 23.30
CA GLU A 146 6.09 0.72 23.99
C GLU A 146 7.26 -0.08 23.39
N ARG A 147 7.01 -1.29 22.88
CA ARG A 147 8.01 -2.11 22.20
C ARG A 147 8.61 -1.42 20.98
N LEU A 148 7.88 -0.54 20.28
CA LEU A 148 8.38 0.23 19.13
C LEU A 148 9.53 1.17 19.50
N PHE A 149 9.66 1.57 20.77
CA PHE A 149 10.74 2.42 21.26
C PHE A 149 12.04 1.64 21.54
N ALA A 150 11.96 0.32 21.62
CA ALA A 150 13.14 -0.55 21.81
C ALA A 150 13.85 -0.81 20.48
N THR A 151 14.28 0.23 19.76
CA THR A 151 14.82 0.15 18.38
C THR A 151 16.11 -0.65 18.24
N ASP A 152 16.80 -0.90 19.33
CA ASP A 152 17.99 -1.76 19.39
C ASP A 152 17.66 -3.27 19.50
N ILE A 153 16.42 -3.58 19.89
CA ILE A 153 15.89 -4.96 20.03
C ILE A 153 14.94 -5.26 18.87
N ILE A 154 14.02 -4.34 18.59
CA ILE A 154 13.04 -4.42 17.50
C ILE A 154 13.50 -3.46 16.41
N ASN A 155 14.34 -3.98 15.52
CA ASN A 155 15.01 -3.18 14.51
C ASN A 155 14.25 -3.26 13.18
N GLY A 156 13.36 -2.32 12.93
CA GLY A 156 12.53 -2.24 11.73
C GLY A 156 11.14 -1.71 12.01
N GLY A 157 10.20 -2.03 11.12
CA GLY A 157 8.81 -1.60 11.25
C GLY A 157 8.59 -0.10 11.09
N PRO A 158 7.35 0.36 11.36
CA PRO A 158 6.97 1.77 11.24
C PRO A 158 7.20 2.56 12.55
N ALA A 159 8.20 2.18 13.35
CA ALA A 159 8.48 2.80 14.66
C ALA A 159 8.62 4.32 14.59
N SER A 160 9.21 4.84 13.50
CA SER A 160 9.46 6.28 13.31
C SER A 160 8.20 7.14 13.48
N TYR A 161 7.03 6.68 13.02
CA TYR A 161 5.76 7.41 13.20
C TYR A 161 5.39 7.57 14.68
N PHE A 162 5.58 6.52 15.47
CA PHE A 162 5.22 6.50 16.89
C PHE A 162 6.23 7.30 17.72
N LEU A 163 7.52 7.17 17.42
CA LEU A 163 8.60 7.91 18.08
C LEU A 163 8.48 9.41 17.81
N ALA A 164 8.14 9.82 16.59
CA ALA A 164 7.95 11.22 16.26
C ALA A 164 6.69 11.84 16.91
N THR A 165 5.70 11.02 17.27
CA THR A 165 4.37 11.50 17.61
C THR A 165 4.06 11.39 19.10
N ILE A 166 4.34 10.24 19.74
CA ILE A 166 4.02 10.00 21.15
C ILE A 166 5.07 10.68 22.03
N SER A 167 4.61 11.45 23.03
CA SER A 167 5.50 12.13 23.99
C SER A 167 6.33 11.10 24.77
N HIS A 168 7.64 11.29 24.83
CA HIS A 168 8.55 10.41 25.57
C HIS A 168 9.82 11.13 25.99
N PRO A 169 10.49 10.71 27.08
CA PRO A 169 11.85 11.16 27.39
C PRO A 169 12.83 10.82 26.27
N ALA A 170 13.82 11.67 26.03
CA ALA A 170 14.81 11.46 24.96
C ALA A 170 15.65 10.17 25.16
N ASP A 171 15.77 9.69 26.37
CA ASP A 171 16.48 8.47 26.77
C ASP A 171 15.55 7.24 26.96
N TYR A 172 14.28 7.35 26.59
CA TYR A 172 13.37 6.20 26.65
C TYR A 172 13.69 5.18 25.56
N LEU A 173 14.05 3.97 25.98
CA LEU A 173 14.50 2.86 25.12
C LEU A 173 13.54 1.66 25.16
N GLY A 174 12.24 1.93 25.34
CA GLY A 174 11.19 0.92 25.37
C GLY A 174 11.09 0.15 26.70
N PRO A 175 10.14 -0.79 26.80
CA PRO A 175 9.76 -1.42 28.06
C PRO A 175 10.82 -2.35 28.64
N TYR A 176 11.74 -2.87 27.79
CA TYR A 176 12.80 -3.79 28.23
C TYR A 176 13.92 -3.10 29.04
N LYS A 177 14.14 -1.82 28.80
CA LYS A 177 15.23 -1.05 29.44
C LYS A 177 14.72 0.09 30.31
N SER A 178 13.68 0.79 29.85
CA SER A 178 13.17 2.00 30.52
C SER A 178 11.87 1.79 31.29
N GLY A 179 11.24 0.60 31.11
CA GLY A 179 9.97 0.29 31.77
C GLY A 179 8.79 1.06 31.18
N ASP A 180 7.87 1.47 32.01
CA ASP A 180 6.58 2.07 31.67
C ASP A 180 6.72 3.47 31.05
N LEU A 181 6.00 3.76 29.97
CA LEU A 181 5.93 5.09 29.35
C LEU A 181 4.74 5.89 29.91
N ALA A 182 5.04 6.89 30.72
CA ALA A 182 4.02 7.67 31.45
C ALA A 182 3.04 8.47 30.56
N SER A 183 3.42 8.77 29.31
CA SER A 183 2.56 9.48 28.34
C SER A 183 1.44 8.61 27.78
N ILE A 184 1.51 7.28 27.94
CA ILE A 184 0.43 6.36 27.60
C ILE A 184 -0.22 5.91 28.90
N VAL A 185 -1.44 6.41 29.15
CA VAL A 185 -2.16 6.15 30.41
C VAL A 185 -3.26 5.11 30.18
N THR A 186 -3.34 4.11 31.05
CA THR A 186 -4.35 3.06 30.94
C THR A 186 -5.22 2.97 32.19
N THR A 187 -6.50 2.68 31.98
CA THR A 187 -7.43 2.20 33.02
C THR A 187 -7.82 0.75 32.71
N ASP A 188 -8.83 0.22 33.41
CA ASP A 188 -9.33 -1.14 33.12
C ASP A 188 -9.97 -1.26 31.72
N SER A 189 -10.39 -0.15 31.12
CA SER A 189 -11.10 -0.17 29.84
C SER A 189 -10.63 0.87 28.83
N THR A 190 -9.83 1.83 29.23
CA THR A 190 -9.40 2.94 28.35
C THR A 190 -7.89 3.00 28.21
N ILE A 191 -7.44 3.52 27.06
CA ILE A 191 -6.08 3.92 26.81
C ILE A 191 -6.06 5.35 26.30
N GLU A 192 -5.22 6.18 26.88
CA GLU A 192 -5.00 7.57 26.52
C GLU A 192 -3.55 7.77 26.07
N PHE A 193 -3.38 8.45 24.94
CA PHE A 193 -2.09 8.84 24.38
C PHE A 193 -1.91 10.33 24.49
N ASN A 194 -0.80 10.77 25.11
CA ASN A 194 -0.37 12.15 25.13
C ASN A 194 0.76 12.32 24.11
N LEU A 195 0.54 13.18 23.12
CA LEU A 195 1.43 13.36 21.97
C LEU A 195 2.38 14.54 22.22
N SER A 196 3.59 14.47 21.67
CA SER A 196 4.57 15.55 21.69
C SER A 196 4.20 16.69 20.75
N THR A 197 3.45 16.37 19.69
CA THR A 197 2.99 17.31 18.67
C THR A 197 1.53 17.01 18.31
N SER A 198 0.86 17.99 17.74
CA SER A 198 -0.47 17.78 17.15
C SER A 198 -0.40 16.73 16.03
N TYR A 199 -1.36 15.78 16.00
CA TYR A 199 -1.39 14.75 14.96
C TYR A 199 -2.82 14.30 14.66
N SER A 200 -3.46 14.93 13.68
CA SER A 200 -4.86 14.66 13.28
C SER A 200 -5.05 13.28 12.63
N ASP A 201 -4.00 12.72 12.05
CA ASP A 201 -3.98 11.40 11.40
C ASP A 201 -3.68 10.24 12.37
N PHE A 202 -3.70 10.48 13.69
CA PHE A 202 -3.33 9.47 14.70
C PHE A 202 -4.16 8.18 14.61
N ASN A 203 -5.40 8.28 14.17
CA ASN A 203 -6.26 7.12 13.91
C ASN A 203 -5.69 6.15 12.87
N TYR A 204 -4.92 6.64 11.91
CA TYR A 204 -4.26 5.77 10.93
C TYR A 204 -3.11 4.97 11.56
N LEU A 205 -2.39 5.54 12.52
CA LEU A 205 -1.37 4.80 13.28
C LEU A 205 -2.02 3.70 14.13
N MET A 206 -3.19 3.98 14.71
CA MET A 206 -3.96 3.02 15.50
C MET A 206 -4.61 1.90 14.65
N ALA A 207 -4.60 2.03 13.33
CA ALA A 207 -5.02 0.99 12.38
C ALA A 207 -3.86 0.16 11.80
N MET A 208 -2.61 0.55 12.07
CA MET A 208 -1.43 -0.22 11.65
C MET A 208 -1.27 -1.47 12.52
N ALA A 209 -0.74 -2.55 11.93
CA ALA A 209 -0.41 -3.76 12.68
C ALA A 209 0.54 -3.48 13.86
N ALA A 210 1.42 -2.49 13.72
CA ALA A 210 2.35 -2.07 14.76
C ALA A 210 1.68 -1.59 16.06
N SER A 211 0.40 -1.19 16.03
CA SER A 211 -0.38 -0.86 17.24
C SER A 211 -1.11 -2.06 17.85
N ALA A 212 -0.85 -3.29 17.35
CA ALA A 212 -1.45 -4.49 17.90
C ALA A 212 -1.02 -4.74 19.36
N PRO A 213 -1.93 -5.28 20.20
CA PRO A 213 -1.62 -5.62 21.58
C PRO A 213 -0.65 -6.80 21.64
N VAL A 214 0.28 -6.74 22.58
CA VAL A 214 1.17 -7.84 22.98
C VAL A 214 0.97 -8.12 24.46
N PRO A 215 0.83 -9.37 24.89
CA PRO A 215 0.64 -9.69 26.32
C PRO A 215 1.78 -9.13 27.17
N TYR A 216 1.47 -8.12 28.01
CA TYR A 216 2.49 -7.31 28.68
C TYR A 216 3.29 -8.01 29.78
N LYS A 217 2.80 -9.13 30.29
CA LYS A 217 3.51 -9.86 31.39
C LYS A 217 4.59 -10.81 30.88
N VAL A 218 4.30 -11.52 29.81
CA VAL A 218 5.13 -12.64 29.38
C VAL A 218 5.23 -12.77 27.85
N GLU A 219 4.84 -11.73 27.14
CA GLU A 219 4.72 -11.79 25.66
C GLU A 219 4.01 -13.08 25.20
N GLY A 220 2.97 -13.49 25.97
CA GLY A 220 2.13 -14.65 25.69
C GLY A 220 2.62 -15.97 26.25
N GLY A 221 3.69 -15.99 27.05
CA GLY A 221 4.19 -17.24 27.65
C GLY A 221 4.73 -18.25 26.66
N THR A 222 5.05 -17.82 25.44
CA THR A 222 5.55 -18.69 24.37
C THR A 222 7.02 -19.05 24.52
N GLY A 223 7.74 -18.37 25.44
CA GLY A 223 9.20 -18.44 25.55
C GLY A 223 9.93 -17.57 24.53
N PHE A 224 9.23 -16.95 23.59
CA PHE A 224 9.79 -15.99 22.63
C PHE A 224 9.46 -14.57 23.07
N VAL A 225 10.48 -13.77 23.32
CA VAL A 225 10.39 -12.39 23.81
C VAL A 225 11.31 -11.47 23.03
N GLY A 226 11.04 -10.16 23.09
CA GLY A 226 11.85 -9.17 22.40
C GLY A 226 11.94 -9.40 20.90
N ALA A 227 13.15 -9.51 20.36
CA ALA A 227 13.39 -9.75 18.93
C ALA A 227 12.86 -11.12 18.44
N ASP A 228 12.70 -12.08 19.32
CA ASP A 228 12.24 -13.43 18.99
C ASP A 228 10.71 -13.57 19.01
N TYR A 229 9.97 -12.55 19.45
CA TYR A 229 8.50 -12.62 19.55
C TYR A 229 7.83 -13.01 18.22
N GLY A 230 8.38 -12.56 17.09
CA GLY A 230 7.87 -12.92 15.76
C GLY A 230 7.97 -14.41 15.40
N LYS A 231 8.70 -15.24 16.17
CA LYS A 231 8.77 -16.70 15.92
C LYS A 231 7.46 -17.40 16.31
N GLN A 232 6.73 -16.86 17.29
CA GLN A 232 5.43 -17.36 17.74
C GLN A 232 4.59 -16.27 18.40
N PRO A 233 4.10 -15.29 17.63
CA PRO A 233 3.29 -14.20 18.17
C PRO A 233 1.96 -14.72 18.70
N VAL A 234 1.49 -14.16 19.82
CA VAL A 234 0.19 -14.50 20.40
C VAL A 234 -0.91 -13.82 19.60
N SER A 235 -1.88 -14.60 19.15
CA SER A 235 -2.88 -14.11 18.20
C SER A 235 -4.05 -13.45 18.93
N SER A 236 -4.43 -12.26 18.50
CA SER A 236 -5.64 -11.54 18.89
C SER A 236 -6.76 -11.58 17.82
N GLY A 237 -6.42 -12.05 16.63
CA GLY A 237 -7.29 -12.13 15.45
C GLY A 237 -8.06 -13.44 15.29
N PRO A 238 -8.78 -13.61 14.16
CA PRO A 238 -9.64 -14.76 13.91
C PRO A 238 -8.88 -16.07 13.66
N PHE A 239 -7.59 -16.02 13.39
CA PHE A 239 -6.74 -17.19 13.23
C PHE A 239 -5.61 -17.19 14.27
N VAL A 240 -5.06 -18.35 14.54
CA VAL A 240 -3.90 -18.57 15.40
C VAL A 240 -2.70 -18.85 14.52
N PHE A 241 -1.61 -18.15 14.75
CA PHE A 241 -0.30 -18.45 14.19
C PHE A 241 0.23 -19.73 14.85
N THR A 242 0.22 -20.85 14.15
CA THR A 242 0.46 -22.16 14.80
C THR A 242 1.79 -22.79 14.46
N LYS A 243 2.12 -22.90 13.18
CA LYS A 243 3.34 -23.60 12.74
C LYS A 243 4.13 -22.68 11.84
N TYR A 244 5.33 -22.36 12.27
CA TYR A 244 6.27 -21.58 11.49
C TYR A 244 7.58 -22.32 11.32
N VAL A 245 7.95 -22.57 10.09
CA VAL A 245 9.26 -23.08 9.69
C VAL A 245 9.91 -22.00 8.83
N PRO A 246 10.89 -21.25 9.36
CA PRO A 246 11.49 -20.12 8.65
C PRO A 246 11.88 -20.46 7.22
N THR A 247 11.58 -19.56 6.29
CA THR A 247 11.83 -19.69 4.86
C THR A 247 11.15 -20.87 4.16
N GLN A 248 10.24 -21.58 4.82
CA GLN A 248 9.55 -22.74 4.26
C GLN A 248 8.02 -22.61 4.33
N SER A 249 7.47 -22.38 5.52
CA SER A 249 6.01 -22.35 5.66
C SER A 249 5.53 -21.70 6.95
N VAL A 250 4.29 -21.24 6.92
CA VAL A 250 3.52 -20.87 8.11
C VAL A 250 2.05 -21.29 7.95
N SER A 251 1.45 -21.80 9.03
CA SER A 251 0.04 -22.21 9.07
C SER A 251 -0.75 -21.39 10.07
N PHE A 252 -1.99 -21.09 9.70
CA PHE A 252 -2.94 -20.35 10.51
C PHE A 252 -4.24 -21.15 10.63
N VAL A 253 -4.66 -21.46 11.86
CA VAL A 253 -5.90 -22.19 12.13
C VAL A 253 -6.90 -21.31 12.87
N ARG A 254 -8.18 -21.65 12.83
CA ARG A 254 -9.24 -20.87 13.50
C ARG A 254 -8.96 -20.65 14.98
N ASN A 255 -9.05 -19.42 15.43
CA ASN A 255 -8.96 -19.05 16.84
C ASN A 255 -10.31 -19.32 17.53
N LYS A 256 -10.35 -20.28 18.45
CA LYS A 256 -11.56 -20.66 19.20
C LYS A 256 -12.04 -19.60 20.20
N PHE A 257 -11.16 -18.69 20.61
CA PHE A 257 -11.48 -17.62 21.54
C PHE A 257 -11.91 -16.32 20.86
N TRP A 258 -11.62 -16.19 19.55
CA TRP A 258 -12.11 -15.04 18.79
C TRP A 258 -13.63 -15.10 18.58
N LYS A 259 -14.30 -13.96 18.76
CA LYS A 259 -15.74 -13.83 18.62
C LYS A 259 -16.13 -12.83 17.52
N GLN A 260 -16.92 -13.27 16.55
CA GLN A 260 -17.44 -12.41 15.48
C GLN A 260 -18.19 -11.18 16.02
N SER A 261 -18.82 -11.26 17.20
CA SER A 261 -19.56 -10.16 17.81
C SER A 261 -18.67 -8.98 18.22
N THR A 262 -17.37 -9.21 18.38
CA THR A 262 -16.38 -8.17 18.70
C THR A 262 -15.60 -7.69 17.48
N ASP A 263 -15.88 -8.23 16.27
CA ASP A 263 -15.12 -7.90 15.06
C ASP A 263 -16.09 -7.68 13.88
N LYS A 264 -16.31 -6.42 13.55
CA LYS A 264 -17.17 -6.02 12.44
C LYS A 264 -16.43 -5.99 11.09
N ILE A 265 -15.12 -6.04 11.13
CA ILE A 265 -14.23 -5.87 9.96
C ILE A 265 -14.02 -7.20 9.25
N ARG A 266 -13.70 -8.27 10.00
CA ARG A 266 -13.32 -9.57 9.45
C ARG A 266 -14.49 -10.54 9.49
N LYS A 267 -14.66 -11.29 8.39
CA LYS A 267 -15.70 -12.33 8.25
C LYS A 267 -15.09 -13.64 7.73
N PRO A 268 -14.17 -14.24 8.48
CA PRO A 268 -13.42 -15.40 8.02
C PRO A 268 -14.33 -16.64 7.86
N VAL A 269 -14.16 -17.36 6.76
CA VAL A 269 -14.92 -18.59 6.45
C VAL A 269 -14.01 -19.83 6.36
N ALA A 270 -12.73 -19.69 5.98
CA ALA A 270 -11.78 -20.80 5.97
C ALA A 270 -11.51 -21.33 7.38
N ASN A 271 -11.23 -22.63 7.52
CA ASN A 271 -10.76 -23.23 8.77
C ASN A 271 -9.25 -23.04 8.95
N GLU A 272 -8.52 -23.02 7.84
CA GLU A 272 -7.06 -23.00 7.82
C GLU A 272 -6.56 -22.19 6.63
N ILE A 273 -5.43 -21.54 6.80
CA ILE A 273 -4.70 -20.85 5.75
C ILE A 273 -3.25 -21.30 5.86
N ASP A 274 -2.74 -21.95 4.82
CA ASP A 274 -1.37 -22.40 4.72
C ASP A 274 -0.60 -21.53 3.73
N LEU A 275 0.51 -20.98 4.16
CA LEU A 275 1.47 -20.28 3.30
C LEU A 275 2.70 -21.16 3.12
N THR A 276 3.02 -21.49 1.87
CA THR A 276 4.29 -22.14 1.51
C THR A 276 5.19 -21.12 0.84
N ILE A 277 6.44 -21.07 1.30
CA ILE A 277 7.47 -20.18 0.75
C ILE A 277 8.28 -21.00 -0.27
N ASP A 278 8.34 -20.50 -1.49
CA ASP A 278 9.00 -21.15 -2.63
C ASP A 278 9.74 -20.10 -3.45
N SER A 279 11.06 -20.15 -3.45
CA SER A 279 11.88 -19.16 -4.15
C SER A 279 11.89 -19.34 -5.68
N ASP A 280 11.33 -20.44 -6.22
CA ASP A 280 11.24 -20.68 -7.67
C ASP A 280 9.92 -20.12 -8.23
N GLU A 281 10.02 -19.00 -8.91
CA GLU A 281 8.91 -18.32 -9.58
C GLU A 281 8.17 -19.22 -10.59
N ASN A 282 8.88 -20.12 -11.27
CA ASN A 282 8.27 -21.03 -12.25
C ASN A 282 7.48 -22.14 -11.55
N ASP A 283 7.94 -22.60 -10.40
CA ASP A 283 7.21 -23.59 -9.59
C ASP A 283 5.93 -22.95 -9.00
N ILE A 284 6.02 -21.72 -8.48
CA ILE A 284 4.85 -20.94 -8.07
C ILE A 284 3.82 -20.85 -9.22
N ASP A 285 4.24 -20.40 -10.41
CA ASP A 285 3.35 -20.27 -11.57
C ASP A 285 2.74 -21.61 -11.99
N SER A 286 3.51 -22.69 -11.88
CA SER A 286 3.08 -24.06 -12.21
C SER A 286 2.02 -24.56 -11.22
N LYS A 287 2.23 -24.39 -9.89
CA LYS A 287 1.29 -24.76 -8.83
C LYS A 287 -0.02 -23.99 -8.95
N LEU A 288 0.04 -22.68 -9.22
CA LEU A 288 -1.15 -21.85 -9.48
C LEU A 288 -1.89 -22.30 -10.74
N SER A 289 -1.17 -22.55 -11.84
CA SER A 289 -1.76 -23.02 -13.10
C SER A 289 -2.41 -24.41 -12.98
N ALA A 290 -1.82 -25.31 -12.17
CA ALA A 290 -2.34 -26.65 -11.90
C ALA A 290 -3.51 -26.66 -10.89
N GLY A 291 -3.73 -25.55 -10.17
CA GLY A 291 -4.77 -25.47 -9.13
C GLY A 291 -4.40 -26.17 -7.84
N THR A 292 -3.12 -26.54 -7.62
CA THR A 292 -2.63 -27.12 -6.37
C THR A 292 -2.37 -26.08 -5.29
N ALA A 293 -2.24 -24.81 -5.68
CA ALA A 293 -2.27 -23.63 -4.83
C ALA A 293 -3.38 -22.68 -5.28
N ASP A 294 -3.78 -21.74 -4.41
CA ASP A 294 -4.95 -20.91 -4.62
C ASP A 294 -4.63 -19.50 -5.06
N ALA A 295 -3.65 -18.88 -4.46
CA ALA A 295 -3.19 -17.55 -4.80
C ALA A 295 -1.74 -17.34 -4.34
N ARG A 296 -1.11 -16.30 -4.88
CA ARG A 296 0.16 -15.78 -4.41
C ARG A 296 -0.07 -14.65 -3.42
N ALA A 297 0.69 -14.61 -2.32
CA ALA A 297 0.49 -13.68 -1.23
C ALA A 297 1.36 -12.41 -1.32
N ASP A 298 2.54 -12.50 -1.94
CA ASP A 298 3.58 -11.47 -1.87
C ASP A 298 3.62 -10.53 -3.09
N LEU A 299 3.67 -11.05 -4.30
CA LEU A 299 3.96 -10.29 -5.53
C LEU A 299 2.99 -10.66 -6.68
N ASP A 300 3.24 -10.08 -7.84
CA ASP A 300 2.63 -10.43 -9.12
C ASP A 300 2.86 -11.91 -9.44
N VAL A 301 2.01 -12.47 -10.28
CA VAL A 301 2.29 -13.75 -10.94
C VAL A 301 3.59 -13.65 -11.76
N GLY A 302 4.32 -14.77 -11.86
CA GLY A 302 5.54 -14.84 -12.63
C GLY A 302 5.30 -14.72 -14.15
N THR A 303 6.38 -14.71 -14.91
CA THR A 303 6.34 -14.43 -16.36
C THR A 303 5.52 -15.46 -17.14
N THR A 304 5.59 -16.73 -16.75
CA THR A 304 4.92 -17.84 -17.43
C THR A 304 3.39 -17.75 -17.27
N LEU A 305 2.92 -17.56 -16.05
CA LEU A 305 1.49 -17.43 -15.79
C LEU A 305 0.94 -16.10 -16.32
N LYS A 306 1.72 -15.02 -16.24
CA LYS A 306 1.38 -13.72 -16.86
C LYS A 306 1.12 -13.88 -18.36
N SER A 307 1.99 -14.58 -19.08
CA SER A 307 1.81 -14.84 -20.52
C SER A 307 0.51 -15.61 -20.77
N LYS A 308 0.22 -16.66 -19.99
CA LYS A 308 -1.03 -17.43 -20.10
C LYS A 308 -2.26 -16.56 -19.84
N ILE A 309 -2.23 -15.70 -18.81
CA ILE A 309 -3.34 -14.79 -18.48
C ILE A 309 -3.62 -13.84 -19.66
N LEU A 310 -2.58 -13.29 -20.27
CA LEU A 310 -2.73 -12.30 -21.34
C LEU A 310 -3.22 -12.91 -22.66
N THR A 311 -2.91 -14.18 -22.91
CA THR A 311 -3.20 -14.84 -24.20
C THR A 311 -4.37 -15.83 -24.15
N ASN A 312 -4.79 -16.29 -22.97
CA ASN A 312 -5.86 -17.28 -22.82
C ASN A 312 -7.05 -16.72 -22.04
N PRO A 313 -8.19 -16.43 -22.70
CA PRO A 313 -9.39 -15.90 -22.04
C PRO A 313 -9.91 -16.77 -20.88
N LYS A 314 -9.77 -18.10 -20.94
CA LYS A 314 -10.21 -19.02 -19.87
C LYS A 314 -9.36 -18.90 -18.60
N VAL A 315 -8.11 -18.49 -18.73
CA VAL A 315 -7.23 -18.21 -17.58
C VAL A 315 -7.46 -16.77 -17.08
N LYS A 316 -7.60 -15.83 -18.01
CA LYS A 316 -7.75 -14.40 -17.75
C LYS A 316 -8.95 -14.08 -16.87
N VAL A 317 -10.08 -14.80 -16.98
CA VAL A 317 -11.27 -14.59 -16.14
C VAL A 317 -11.01 -14.80 -14.65
N ASN A 318 -9.93 -15.50 -14.29
CA ASN A 318 -9.52 -15.75 -12.92
C ASN A 318 -8.34 -14.84 -12.48
N ALA A 319 -8.11 -13.75 -13.18
CA ALA A 319 -7.06 -12.81 -12.87
C ALA A 319 -7.61 -11.42 -12.59
N ASP A 320 -6.85 -10.66 -11.81
CA ASP A 320 -7.15 -9.28 -11.42
C ASP A 320 -5.89 -8.42 -11.57
N ASN A 321 -6.08 -7.17 -11.99
CA ASN A 321 -4.98 -6.22 -12.16
C ASN A 321 -5.31 -4.90 -11.45
N PRO A 322 -5.40 -4.91 -10.11
CA PRO A 322 -5.70 -3.72 -9.32
C PRO A 322 -4.59 -2.68 -9.43
N THR A 323 -4.96 -1.41 -9.26
CA THR A 323 -4.01 -0.34 -8.99
C THR A 323 -3.46 -0.52 -7.58
N THR A 324 -2.15 -0.44 -7.40
CA THR A 324 -1.49 -0.39 -6.10
C THR A 324 -1.45 1.04 -5.56
N ALA A 325 -1.07 1.21 -4.29
CA ALA A 325 -0.83 2.53 -3.73
C ALA A 325 0.53 3.13 -4.15
N PHE A 326 1.29 2.45 -5.01
CA PHE A 326 2.66 2.82 -5.36
C PHE A 326 2.72 3.69 -6.61
N THR A 327 3.59 4.72 -6.55
CA THR A 327 4.11 5.44 -7.71
C THR A 327 5.54 5.00 -7.98
N ARG A 328 5.86 4.55 -9.20
CA ARG A 328 7.22 4.31 -9.65
C ARG A 328 7.75 5.57 -10.34
N TYR A 329 8.94 6.00 -9.95
CA TYR A 329 9.51 7.26 -10.39
C TYR A 329 11.03 7.18 -10.53
N LEU A 330 11.59 8.19 -11.21
CA LEU A 330 13.00 8.49 -11.16
C LEU A 330 13.18 9.69 -10.25
N THR A 331 14.03 9.58 -9.23
CA THR A 331 14.44 10.75 -8.44
C THR A 331 15.70 11.36 -9.05
N VAL A 332 15.71 12.68 -9.18
CA VAL A 332 16.84 13.45 -9.70
C VAL A 332 17.43 14.28 -8.56
N MET A 333 18.72 14.12 -8.33
CA MET A 333 19.41 14.61 -7.13
C MET A 333 19.93 16.06 -7.30
N PRO A 334 19.37 17.06 -6.60
CA PRO A 334 19.84 18.45 -6.68
C PRO A 334 21.27 18.61 -6.19
N SER A 335 21.75 17.75 -5.31
CA SER A 335 23.13 17.77 -4.82
C SER A 335 24.19 17.41 -5.90
N VAL A 336 23.76 16.76 -6.99
CA VAL A 336 24.61 16.37 -8.12
C VAL A 336 24.25 17.17 -9.38
N ILE A 337 22.96 17.36 -9.66
CA ILE A 337 22.45 18.15 -10.78
C ILE A 337 21.82 19.42 -10.20
N THR A 338 22.63 20.38 -9.84
CA THR A 338 22.25 21.56 -9.04
C THR A 338 21.27 22.49 -9.77
N ASN A 339 21.45 22.67 -11.08
CA ASN A 339 20.60 23.58 -11.86
C ASN A 339 19.26 22.93 -12.20
N VAL A 340 18.15 23.56 -11.80
CA VAL A 340 16.78 23.07 -12.03
C VAL A 340 16.47 22.87 -13.51
N TYR A 341 16.97 23.71 -14.40
CA TYR A 341 16.75 23.56 -15.84
C TYR A 341 17.44 22.32 -16.42
N CYS A 342 18.60 21.92 -15.87
CA CYS A 342 19.21 20.64 -16.23
C CYS A 342 18.33 19.45 -15.78
N ARG A 343 17.74 19.51 -14.60
CA ARG A 343 16.78 18.49 -14.13
C ARG A 343 15.51 18.46 -14.98
N GLN A 344 14.95 19.64 -15.32
CA GLN A 344 13.81 19.75 -16.23
C GLN A 344 14.11 19.19 -17.62
N ALA A 345 15.35 19.33 -18.12
CA ALA A 345 15.74 18.75 -19.41
C ALA A 345 15.63 17.22 -19.39
N ILE A 346 15.99 16.55 -18.30
CA ILE A 346 15.81 15.11 -18.10
C ILE A 346 14.31 14.77 -18.17
N PHE A 347 13.46 15.53 -17.49
CA PHE A 347 12.02 15.29 -17.43
C PHE A 347 11.34 15.45 -18.80
N TYR A 348 11.71 16.48 -19.57
CA TYR A 348 11.20 16.67 -20.93
C TYR A 348 11.74 15.61 -21.90
N ALA A 349 13.00 15.17 -21.76
CA ALA A 349 13.60 14.20 -22.65
C ALA A 349 13.09 12.78 -22.44
N ALA A 350 12.62 12.45 -21.23
CA ALA A 350 12.18 11.11 -20.86
C ALA A 350 11.02 10.62 -21.75
N ASN A 351 11.18 9.44 -22.34
CA ASN A 351 10.12 8.75 -23.07
C ASN A 351 9.31 7.88 -22.09
N LYS A 352 8.27 8.47 -21.48
CA LYS A 352 7.45 7.77 -20.50
C LYS A 352 6.73 6.55 -21.08
N ALA A 353 6.35 6.57 -22.37
CA ALA A 353 5.70 5.44 -23.02
C ALA A 353 6.62 4.22 -23.04
N GLU A 354 7.89 4.40 -23.44
CA GLU A 354 8.89 3.31 -23.44
C GLU A 354 9.26 2.90 -22.01
N LEU A 355 9.36 3.84 -21.06
CA LEU A 355 9.63 3.52 -19.67
C LEU A 355 8.51 2.67 -19.06
N VAL A 356 7.24 2.96 -19.34
CA VAL A 356 6.10 2.14 -18.91
C VAL A 356 6.20 0.73 -19.51
N GLN A 357 6.56 0.61 -20.81
CA GLN A 357 6.77 -0.70 -21.42
C GLN A 357 7.94 -1.46 -20.79
N ALA A 358 9.06 -0.78 -20.49
CA ALA A 358 10.21 -1.37 -19.82
C ALA A 358 9.88 -1.89 -18.41
N PHE A 359 8.97 -1.21 -17.69
CA PHE A 359 8.45 -1.68 -16.39
C PHE A 359 7.45 -2.85 -16.49
N GLY A 360 7.06 -3.27 -17.70
CA GLY A 360 6.15 -4.41 -17.89
C GLY A 360 4.81 -4.07 -18.55
N GLY A 361 4.68 -2.86 -19.10
CA GLY A 361 3.52 -2.40 -19.87
C GLY A 361 2.29 -2.12 -19.01
N THR A 362 1.11 -2.20 -19.63
CA THR A 362 -0.17 -1.82 -19.01
C THR A 362 -0.56 -2.68 -17.80
N THR A 363 0.03 -3.86 -17.64
CA THR A 363 -0.17 -4.71 -16.45
C THR A 363 0.67 -4.27 -15.25
N ALA A 364 1.77 -3.54 -15.49
CA ALA A 364 2.61 -2.99 -14.42
C ALA A 364 2.12 -1.62 -13.94
N GLY A 365 1.34 -0.90 -14.76
CA GLY A 365 0.77 0.38 -14.35
C GLY A 365 0.22 1.21 -15.49
N VAL A 366 -0.24 2.40 -15.13
CA VAL A 366 -0.64 3.46 -16.06
C VAL A 366 0.31 4.64 -15.94
N ALA A 367 0.59 5.32 -17.06
CA ALA A 367 1.49 6.46 -17.07
C ALA A 367 1.06 7.52 -16.04
N ALA A 368 2.00 7.96 -15.21
CA ALA A 368 1.76 8.94 -14.16
C ALA A 368 2.06 10.36 -14.65
N GLY A 369 1.15 11.29 -14.38
CA GLY A 369 1.33 12.71 -14.67
C GLY A 369 1.81 13.53 -13.47
N SER A 370 1.63 12.99 -12.25
CA SER A 370 2.02 13.56 -10.95
C SER A 370 2.53 12.46 -10.03
N MET A 371 3.07 12.83 -8.89
CA MET A 371 3.56 11.85 -7.90
C MET A 371 2.44 11.20 -7.10
N THR A 372 1.41 11.96 -6.72
CA THR A 372 0.30 11.46 -5.89
C THR A 372 -0.54 10.43 -6.67
N PRO A 373 -0.60 9.16 -6.24
CA PRO A 373 -1.38 8.13 -6.94
C PRO A 373 -2.89 8.31 -6.77
N PRO A 374 -3.73 7.71 -7.63
CA PRO A 374 -5.20 7.89 -7.62
C PRO A 374 -5.89 7.48 -6.32
N THR A 375 -5.23 6.69 -5.48
CA THR A 375 -5.75 6.19 -4.20
C THR A 375 -5.55 7.16 -3.03
N ILE A 376 -4.73 8.18 -3.21
CA ILE A 376 -4.33 9.14 -2.17
C ILE A 376 -5.06 10.46 -2.34
N ALA A 377 -5.44 11.06 -1.22
CA ALA A 377 -6.02 12.40 -1.15
C ALA A 377 -5.07 13.45 -1.77
N GLY A 378 -5.62 14.36 -2.55
CA GLY A 378 -4.81 15.35 -3.29
C GLY A 378 -4.40 14.92 -4.72
N HIS A 379 -4.69 13.68 -5.15
CA HIS A 379 -4.46 13.25 -6.53
C HIS A 379 -5.13 14.18 -7.56
N SER A 380 -4.44 14.44 -8.66
CA SER A 380 -4.97 15.17 -9.81
C SER A 380 -4.88 14.31 -11.08
N ALA A 381 -6.04 13.88 -11.58
CA ALA A 381 -6.12 13.07 -12.81
C ALA A 381 -5.66 13.82 -14.06
N THR A 382 -5.62 15.16 -14.02
CA THR A 382 -5.25 16.02 -15.16
C THR A 382 -3.84 16.61 -15.04
N ALA A 383 -3.16 16.42 -13.91
CA ALA A 383 -1.80 16.91 -13.73
C ALA A 383 -0.84 16.21 -14.71
N ASN A 384 -0.12 16.99 -15.49
CA ASN A 384 0.92 16.51 -16.41
C ASN A 384 1.86 17.64 -16.81
N MET A 385 2.60 18.20 -15.86
CA MET A 385 3.48 19.36 -16.08
C MET A 385 4.56 19.09 -17.13
N TYR A 386 5.09 17.86 -17.15
CA TYR A 386 6.07 17.41 -18.13
C TYR A 386 5.40 16.48 -19.14
N SER A 387 4.32 16.97 -19.74
CA SER A 387 3.69 16.27 -20.87
C SER A 387 4.73 16.08 -21.96
N SER A 388 5.02 14.84 -22.24
CA SER A 388 6.02 14.43 -23.19
C SER A 388 5.44 14.28 -24.60
N GLY A 389 4.76 15.32 -25.06
CA GLY A 389 4.07 15.30 -26.35
C GLY A 389 2.78 14.45 -26.31
N LYS A 390 2.12 14.33 -27.47
CA LYS A 390 0.80 13.68 -27.61
C LYS A 390 0.81 12.21 -27.16
N ASP A 391 1.95 11.52 -27.31
CA ASP A 391 2.09 10.08 -27.11
C ASP A 391 3.02 9.72 -25.94
N ASN A 392 3.34 10.66 -25.06
CA ASN A 392 4.29 10.49 -23.95
C ASN A 392 5.71 10.03 -24.37
N THR A 393 6.16 10.42 -25.57
CA THR A 393 7.46 10.01 -26.15
C THR A 393 8.62 10.96 -25.84
N GLY A 394 8.38 11.99 -25.05
CA GLY A 394 9.34 13.03 -24.70
C GLY A 394 9.30 14.25 -25.62
N ASP A 395 9.59 15.42 -25.06
CA ASP A 395 9.65 16.69 -25.78
C ASP A 395 11.12 17.15 -25.94
N VAL A 396 11.74 16.67 -27.03
CA VAL A 396 13.16 16.96 -27.34
C VAL A 396 13.40 18.48 -27.49
N ALA A 397 12.44 19.22 -28.02
CA ALA A 397 12.61 20.67 -28.22
C ALA A 397 12.64 21.40 -26.87
N LYS A 398 11.70 21.12 -25.96
CA LYS A 398 11.72 21.68 -24.61
C LYS A 398 12.93 21.24 -23.80
N ALA A 399 13.35 19.97 -23.94
CA ALA A 399 14.55 19.47 -23.27
C ALA A 399 15.80 20.23 -23.72
N LYS A 400 16.00 20.43 -25.03
CA LYS A 400 17.12 21.24 -25.57
C LYS A 400 17.06 22.70 -25.11
N ALA A 401 15.87 23.31 -25.11
CA ALA A 401 15.69 24.67 -24.59
C ALA A 401 16.04 24.77 -23.10
N ALA A 402 15.72 23.76 -22.30
CA ALA A 402 16.10 23.69 -20.89
C ALA A 402 17.62 23.50 -20.72
N LEU A 403 18.27 22.69 -21.55
CA LEU A 403 19.73 22.54 -21.56
C LEU A 403 20.45 23.85 -21.85
N VAL A 404 19.95 24.65 -22.79
CA VAL A 404 20.49 26.00 -23.03
C VAL A 404 20.38 26.88 -21.77
N LYS A 405 19.20 26.87 -21.12
CA LYS A 405 18.98 27.66 -19.88
C LYS A 405 19.87 27.21 -18.73
N CYS A 406 20.24 25.95 -18.67
CA CYS A 406 21.14 25.44 -17.62
C CYS A 406 22.63 25.56 -17.97
N GLY A 407 22.98 26.16 -19.12
CA GLY A 407 24.37 26.35 -19.55
C GLY A 407 25.03 25.08 -20.11
N GLN A 408 24.25 24.06 -20.48
CA GLN A 408 24.72 22.78 -21.02
C GLN A 408 24.08 22.47 -22.39
N PRO A 409 24.22 23.31 -23.41
CA PRO A 409 23.50 23.17 -24.68
C PRO A 409 23.77 21.85 -25.41
N ASN A 410 24.92 21.22 -25.15
CA ASN A 410 25.35 19.95 -25.74
C ASN A 410 25.06 18.73 -24.83
N GLY A 411 24.36 18.95 -23.70
CA GLY A 411 24.11 17.92 -22.69
C GLY A 411 25.24 17.80 -21.65
N PHE A 412 25.13 16.80 -20.80
CA PHE A 412 26.08 16.52 -19.72
C PHE A 412 26.11 15.01 -19.43
N THR A 413 27.00 14.59 -18.51
CA THR A 413 27.09 13.20 -18.07
C THR A 413 26.66 13.05 -16.62
N THR A 414 25.94 11.96 -16.29
CA THR A 414 25.55 11.63 -14.92
C THR A 414 25.38 10.12 -14.74
N LYS A 415 25.18 9.66 -13.50
CA LYS A 415 24.91 8.26 -13.19
C LYS A 415 23.45 8.01 -12.86
N VAL A 416 22.97 6.82 -13.26
CA VAL A 416 21.65 6.30 -12.90
C VAL A 416 21.81 5.10 -11.97
N ALA A 417 21.23 5.19 -10.77
CA ALA A 417 21.28 4.13 -9.77
C ALA A 417 20.05 3.23 -9.84
N TYR A 418 20.24 1.92 -9.62
CA TYR A 418 19.16 0.96 -9.41
C TYR A 418 19.62 -0.25 -8.58
N ALA A 419 18.63 -0.94 -7.96
CA ALA A 419 18.88 -2.13 -7.14
C ALA A 419 19.11 -3.38 -7.99
N THR A 420 19.95 -4.29 -7.49
CA THR A 420 20.22 -5.60 -8.09
C THR A 420 20.07 -6.73 -7.04
N PRO A 421 19.68 -7.97 -7.47
CA PRO A 421 19.30 -8.36 -8.82
C PRO A 421 17.94 -7.77 -9.24
N SER A 422 17.77 -7.48 -10.54
CA SER A 422 16.50 -7.03 -11.12
C SER A 422 16.47 -7.39 -12.61
N GLN A 423 15.38 -7.99 -13.07
CA GLN A 423 15.15 -8.25 -14.48
C GLN A 423 14.60 -7.03 -15.25
N LEU A 424 14.00 -6.08 -14.55
CA LEU A 424 13.36 -4.89 -15.13
C LEU A 424 14.28 -3.67 -15.16
N ALA A 425 15.05 -3.43 -14.09
CA ALA A 425 15.83 -2.22 -13.96
C ALA A 425 16.84 -1.98 -15.10
N PRO A 426 17.57 -2.98 -15.61
CA PRO A 426 18.42 -2.79 -16.79
C PRO A 426 17.65 -2.36 -18.05
N LYS A 427 16.42 -2.85 -18.25
CA LYS A 427 15.56 -2.46 -19.38
C LYS A 427 15.09 -1.01 -19.24
N VAL A 428 14.72 -0.60 -18.02
CA VAL A 428 14.34 0.78 -17.71
C VAL A 428 15.54 1.72 -17.90
N PHE A 429 16.74 1.30 -17.48
CA PHE A 429 17.98 2.04 -17.70
C PHE A 429 18.26 2.23 -19.20
N ALA A 430 18.20 1.18 -20.01
CA ALA A 430 18.44 1.25 -21.45
C ALA A 430 17.44 2.16 -22.17
N SER A 431 16.16 2.12 -21.79
CA SER A 431 15.11 3.02 -22.30
C SER A 431 15.41 4.47 -21.95
N LEU A 432 15.77 4.75 -20.69
CA LEU A 432 16.13 6.08 -20.23
C LEU A 432 17.39 6.60 -20.94
N GLN A 433 18.44 5.77 -21.07
CA GLN A 433 19.68 6.08 -21.78
C GLN A 433 19.41 6.51 -23.22
N THR A 434 18.59 5.74 -23.92
CA THR A 434 18.18 6.04 -25.31
C THR A 434 17.44 7.37 -25.39
N ALA A 435 16.49 7.61 -24.47
CA ALA A 435 15.71 8.85 -24.46
C ALA A 435 16.58 10.09 -24.20
N LEU A 436 17.50 10.01 -23.24
CA LEU A 436 18.37 11.11 -22.85
C LEU A 436 19.48 11.41 -23.89
N ALA A 437 19.95 10.38 -24.59
CA ALA A 437 20.93 10.53 -25.68
C ALA A 437 20.44 11.44 -26.82
N ARG A 438 19.12 11.51 -27.08
CA ARG A 438 18.52 12.37 -28.10
C ARG A 438 18.81 13.86 -27.89
N VAL A 439 19.16 14.24 -26.65
CA VAL A 439 19.46 15.62 -26.26
C VAL A 439 20.91 15.80 -25.76
N GLY A 440 21.76 14.81 -25.96
CA GLY A 440 23.17 14.86 -25.58
C GLY A 440 23.45 14.54 -24.10
N ILE A 441 22.45 14.18 -23.30
CA ILE A 441 22.66 13.73 -21.93
C ILE A 441 23.14 12.27 -21.94
N LYS A 442 24.34 12.02 -21.44
CA LYS A 442 24.95 10.69 -21.34
C LYS A 442 24.77 10.14 -19.94
N VAL A 443 24.31 8.92 -19.82
CA VAL A 443 24.14 8.24 -18.53
C VAL A 443 24.92 6.94 -18.49
N THR A 444 25.50 6.67 -17.32
CA THR A 444 26.12 5.38 -16.97
C THR A 444 25.37 4.79 -15.76
N GLU A 445 25.36 3.47 -15.69
CA GLU A 445 24.70 2.80 -14.56
C GLU A 445 25.62 2.72 -13.33
N THR A 446 24.99 2.68 -12.15
CA THR A 446 25.61 2.27 -10.89
C THR A 446 24.58 1.46 -10.09
N THR A 447 25.01 0.39 -9.44
CA THR A 447 24.11 -0.56 -8.80
C THR A 447 24.50 -0.86 -7.37
N SER A 448 23.54 -1.28 -6.58
CA SER A 448 23.73 -1.79 -5.22
C SER A 448 22.81 -2.97 -4.97
N ALA A 449 23.16 -3.81 -4.00
CA ALA A 449 22.28 -4.88 -3.55
C ALA A 449 20.93 -4.31 -3.06
N ALA A 450 19.83 -5.01 -3.35
CA ALA A 450 18.49 -4.56 -2.98
C ALA A 450 18.34 -4.31 -1.47
N SER A 451 19.02 -5.11 -0.63
CA SER A 451 19.02 -4.97 0.83
C SER A 451 19.63 -3.67 1.35
N SER A 452 20.55 -3.04 0.60
CA SER A 452 21.20 -1.80 0.98
C SER A 452 20.82 -0.59 0.12
N TYR A 453 20.08 -0.83 -0.96
CA TYR A 453 19.79 0.20 -1.96
C TYR A 453 19.09 1.41 -1.37
N TYR A 454 17.97 1.18 -0.67
CA TYR A 454 17.15 2.26 -0.11
C TYR A 454 17.72 2.83 1.20
N SER A 455 18.45 2.02 1.98
CA SER A 455 18.93 2.46 3.30
C SER A 455 20.25 3.24 3.23
N THR A 456 21.27 2.70 2.55
CA THR A 456 22.63 3.24 2.58
C THR A 456 23.15 3.71 1.22
N PHE A 457 22.57 3.22 0.12
CA PHE A 457 23.07 3.58 -1.20
C PHE A 457 22.42 4.88 -1.73
N ILE A 458 21.10 4.91 -1.97
CA ILE A 458 20.39 6.15 -2.30
C ILE A 458 19.77 6.83 -1.08
N GLY A 459 19.65 6.14 0.04
CA GLY A 459 19.21 6.68 1.32
C GLY A 459 20.31 7.35 2.14
N SER A 460 21.51 7.55 1.57
CA SER A 460 22.57 8.33 2.18
C SER A 460 22.92 9.54 1.29
N PRO A 461 22.56 10.77 1.69
CA PRO A 461 22.90 11.98 0.94
C PRO A 461 24.40 12.11 0.66
N THR A 462 25.24 11.73 1.60
CA THR A 462 26.71 11.73 1.43
C THR A 462 27.15 10.73 0.36
N ASN A 463 26.58 9.51 0.35
CA ASN A 463 26.92 8.51 -0.66
C ASN A 463 26.47 8.94 -2.07
N ILE A 464 25.31 9.58 -2.21
CA ILE A 464 24.82 10.14 -3.48
C ILE A 464 25.86 11.07 -4.09
N VAL A 465 26.39 12.01 -3.30
CA VAL A 465 27.40 12.99 -3.75
C VAL A 465 28.71 12.28 -4.08
N ASN A 466 29.21 11.41 -3.20
CA ASN A 466 30.48 10.70 -3.39
C ASN A 466 30.47 9.80 -4.62
N GLN A 467 29.34 9.18 -4.93
CA GLN A 467 29.19 8.32 -6.11
C GLN A 467 28.81 9.10 -7.38
N GLY A 468 28.42 10.37 -7.27
CA GLY A 468 27.95 11.17 -8.41
C GLY A 468 26.62 10.66 -8.99
N ILE A 469 25.71 10.18 -8.13
CA ILE A 469 24.40 9.66 -8.52
C ILE A 469 23.47 10.84 -8.81
N GLY A 470 23.24 11.14 -10.09
CA GLY A 470 22.33 12.22 -10.48
C GLY A 470 20.89 11.78 -10.64
N ILE A 471 20.65 10.49 -10.91
CA ILE A 471 19.33 9.90 -11.09
C ILE A 471 19.28 8.56 -10.34
N ALA A 472 18.13 8.25 -9.71
CA ALA A 472 17.93 6.92 -9.13
C ALA A 472 16.50 6.41 -9.42
N MET A 473 16.38 5.10 -9.64
CA MET A 473 15.08 4.44 -9.78
C MET A 473 14.50 4.16 -8.41
N ALA A 474 13.26 4.59 -8.18
CA ALA A 474 12.58 4.36 -6.91
C ALA A 474 11.08 4.09 -7.08
N ALA A 475 10.47 3.63 -6.02
CA ALA A 475 9.03 3.52 -5.87
C ALA A 475 8.64 3.98 -4.46
N TRP A 476 7.47 4.56 -4.34
CA TRP A 476 6.91 4.97 -3.06
C TRP A 476 5.43 4.66 -2.99
N GLY A 477 4.99 4.16 -1.87
CA GLY A 477 3.58 3.94 -1.54
C GLY A 477 3.29 4.50 -0.15
N ALA A 478 2.12 5.09 0.04
CA ALA A 478 1.72 5.61 1.34
C ALA A 478 1.42 4.48 2.33
N ASP A 479 1.87 4.62 3.56
CA ASP A 479 1.58 3.68 4.64
C ASP A 479 0.11 3.77 5.12
N PHE A 480 -0.53 4.93 4.87
CA PHE A 480 -1.96 5.16 5.07
C PHE A 480 -2.46 6.19 4.04
N PRO A 481 -3.77 6.16 3.67
CA PRO A 481 -4.25 6.80 2.45
C PRO A 481 -4.54 8.31 2.60
N THR A 482 -3.64 9.07 3.22
CA THR A 482 -3.72 10.53 3.32
C THR A 482 -2.62 11.22 2.53
N GLY A 483 -2.82 12.50 2.19
CA GLY A 483 -1.76 13.30 1.55
C GLY A 483 -0.52 13.40 2.43
N TYR A 484 -0.69 13.57 3.74
CA TYR A 484 0.42 13.59 4.69
C TYR A 484 1.15 12.25 4.74
N GLY A 485 0.42 11.13 4.84
CA GLY A 485 0.99 9.77 4.85
C GLY A 485 1.75 9.41 3.57
N PHE A 486 1.45 10.09 2.45
CA PHE A 486 2.21 9.92 1.21
C PHE A 486 3.45 10.82 1.16
N TRP A 487 3.31 12.11 1.53
CA TRP A 487 4.32 13.11 1.22
C TRP A 487 5.36 13.34 2.32
N ASN A 488 5.00 13.16 3.60
CA ASN A 488 5.89 13.53 4.70
C ASN A 488 7.27 12.89 4.57
N SER A 489 7.32 11.58 4.47
CA SER A 489 8.59 10.84 4.45
C SER A 489 9.46 11.13 3.23
N ILE A 490 8.86 11.54 2.08
CA ILE A 490 9.62 11.72 0.84
C ILE A 490 9.90 13.19 0.48
N ALA A 491 9.27 14.15 1.16
CA ALA A 491 9.38 15.56 0.77
C ALA A 491 9.62 16.53 1.94
N ASN A 492 9.46 16.10 3.19
CA ASN A 492 9.70 16.97 4.35
C ASN A 492 11.20 17.20 4.56
N GLY A 493 11.62 18.47 4.53
CA GLY A 493 13.01 18.84 4.78
C GLY A 493 13.47 18.56 6.20
N ALA A 494 12.56 18.54 7.18
CA ALA A 494 12.87 18.23 8.58
C ALA A 494 13.19 16.73 8.81
N ASP A 495 12.75 15.85 7.92
CA ASP A 495 12.95 14.39 8.03
C ASP A 495 14.21 13.88 7.33
N ILE A 496 15.05 14.80 6.80
CA ILE A 496 16.32 14.43 6.14
C ILE A 496 17.30 13.89 7.18
N VAL A 497 17.73 12.64 6.99
CA VAL A 497 18.67 11.94 7.87
C VAL A 497 19.89 11.45 7.08
N PRO A 498 21.05 11.22 7.76
CA PRO A 498 22.30 10.81 7.10
C PRO A 498 22.25 9.42 6.45
N THR A 499 21.39 8.52 6.96
CA THR A 499 21.24 7.14 6.51
C THR A 499 19.78 6.72 6.67
N GLY A 500 19.25 5.96 5.71
CA GLY A 500 17.83 5.60 5.70
C GLY A 500 16.92 6.76 5.30
N ASN A 501 17.48 7.81 4.69
CA ASN A 501 16.72 8.96 4.21
C ASN A 501 15.80 8.57 3.05
N THR A 502 14.50 8.69 3.22
CA THR A 502 13.50 8.42 2.18
C THR A 502 13.21 9.62 1.29
N ASN A 503 13.54 10.82 1.76
CA ASN A 503 13.61 12.04 0.94
C ASN A 503 14.93 12.03 0.13
N TYR A 504 15.05 11.11 -0.85
CA TYR A 504 16.30 10.85 -1.58
C TYR A 504 16.93 12.09 -2.21
N PRO A 505 16.17 13.02 -2.82
CA PRO A 505 16.74 14.25 -3.37
C PRO A 505 17.13 15.25 -2.29
N SER A 506 16.89 14.97 -1.02
CA SER A 506 17.06 15.90 0.11
C SER A 506 16.32 17.22 -0.16
N LEU A 507 15.08 17.12 -0.63
CA LEU A 507 14.23 18.28 -0.91
C LEU A 507 13.94 19.03 0.39
N ASN A 508 14.19 20.33 0.38
CA ASN A 508 13.90 21.24 1.50
C ASN A 508 13.30 22.53 0.94
N ASP A 509 12.12 22.41 0.34
CA ASP A 509 11.39 23.53 -0.25
C ASP A 509 10.44 24.16 0.77
N PRO A 510 10.45 25.50 0.97
CA PRO A 510 9.65 26.15 1.99
C PRO A 510 8.12 26.06 1.73
N VAL A 511 7.66 25.94 0.48
CA VAL A 511 6.24 25.78 0.16
C VAL A 511 5.80 24.36 0.54
N VAL A 512 6.62 23.36 0.23
CA VAL A 512 6.38 21.97 0.57
C VAL A 512 6.37 21.79 2.09
N ASN A 513 7.40 22.27 2.78
CA ASN A 513 7.53 22.16 4.24
C ASN A 513 6.34 22.83 4.95
N LYS A 514 5.95 24.05 4.51
CA LYS A 514 4.80 24.75 5.11
C LYS A 514 3.51 23.94 5.06
N ILE A 515 3.26 23.21 3.97
CA ILE A 515 2.06 22.37 3.84
C ILE A 515 2.19 21.14 4.75
N LEU A 516 3.36 20.52 4.81
CA LEU A 516 3.62 19.34 5.63
C LEU A 516 3.58 19.66 7.13
N ASP A 517 4.12 20.82 7.55
CA ASP A 517 4.08 21.29 8.94
C ASP A 517 2.65 21.61 9.42
N ALA A 518 1.76 22.01 8.49
CA ALA A 518 0.38 22.30 8.80
C ALA A 518 -0.51 21.04 8.84
N ALA A 519 -0.11 19.96 8.17
CA ALA A 519 -0.90 18.76 7.99
C ALA A 519 -1.21 18.02 9.31
N PRO A 520 -0.26 17.81 10.24
CA PRO A 520 -0.53 17.16 11.52
C PRO A 520 -1.60 17.85 12.35
N ASN A 521 -1.79 19.17 12.17
CA ASN A 521 -2.84 19.95 12.82
C ASN A 521 -4.19 19.90 12.08
N GLY A 522 -4.36 19.03 11.08
CA GLY A 522 -5.57 18.97 10.27
C GLY A 522 -5.84 20.21 9.41
N LYS A 523 -4.83 21.05 9.19
CA LYS A 523 -4.97 22.34 8.46
C LYS A 523 -4.63 22.25 6.98
N SER A 524 -4.06 21.12 6.51
CA SER A 524 -3.78 20.91 5.10
C SER A 524 -4.92 20.16 4.44
N THR A 525 -5.37 20.69 3.31
CA THR A 525 -6.47 20.15 2.50
C THR A 525 -5.95 19.37 1.29
N ASP A 526 -6.83 18.64 0.61
CA ASP A 526 -6.52 18.01 -0.68
C ASP A 526 -5.98 19.01 -1.72
N ALA A 527 -6.44 20.27 -1.67
CA ALA A 527 -5.95 21.33 -2.54
C ALA A 527 -4.51 21.73 -2.20
N ASP A 528 -4.15 21.73 -0.92
CA ASP A 528 -2.77 21.97 -0.48
C ASP A 528 -1.83 20.85 -0.92
N PHE A 529 -2.23 19.59 -0.78
CA PHE A 529 -1.43 18.46 -1.28
C PHE A 529 -1.29 18.46 -2.81
N ARG A 530 -2.30 18.92 -3.57
CA ARG A 530 -2.13 19.16 -5.02
C ARG A 530 -1.12 20.26 -5.31
N LYS A 531 -1.16 21.37 -4.55
CA LYS A 531 -0.18 22.45 -4.66
C LYS A 531 1.23 21.99 -4.29
N LEU A 532 1.36 21.10 -3.30
CA LEU A 532 2.63 20.47 -2.94
C LEU A 532 3.16 19.62 -4.10
N ASP A 533 2.33 18.75 -4.69
CA ASP A 533 2.72 17.92 -5.85
C ASP A 533 3.19 18.81 -7.02
N ASP A 534 2.44 19.88 -7.34
CA ASP A 534 2.83 20.84 -8.37
C ASP A 534 4.17 21.54 -8.06
N GLN A 535 4.45 21.84 -6.79
CA GLN A 535 5.73 22.46 -6.39
C GLN A 535 6.89 21.49 -6.55
N VAL A 536 6.74 20.26 -6.08
CA VAL A 536 7.75 19.18 -6.24
C VAL A 536 8.04 18.91 -7.72
N MET A 537 6.99 18.96 -8.57
CA MET A 537 7.18 18.84 -10.02
C MET A 537 7.95 20.04 -10.60
N LYS A 538 7.75 21.28 -10.11
CA LYS A 538 8.54 22.47 -10.52
C LYS A 538 10.00 22.35 -10.12
N ASP A 539 10.27 21.79 -8.94
CA ASP A 539 11.64 21.55 -8.44
C ASP A 539 12.36 20.47 -9.25
N ALA A 540 11.62 19.71 -10.05
CA ALA A 540 12.12 18.65 -10.93
C ALA A 540 12.99 17.63 -10.18
N VAL A 541 12.53 17.16 -9.04
CA VAL A 541 13.24 16.17 -8.20
C VAL A 541 12.64 14.77 -8.33
N TYR A 542 11.33 14.64 -8.62
CA TYR A 542 10.66 13.38 -8.84
C TYR A 542 9.99 13.36 -10.20
N LEU A 543 10.44 12.49 -11.09
CA LEU A 543 9.81 12.22 -12.39
C LEU A 543 8.90 10.99 -12.26
N PRO A 544 7.58 11.17 -12.09
CA PRO A 544 6.66 10.05 -12.02
C PRO A 544 6.59 9.33 -13.37
N ILE A 545 6.70 8.02 -13.34
CA ILE A 545 6.67 7.17 -14.56
C ILE A 545 5.32 6.49 -14.68
N LEU A 546 4.91 5.75 -13.63
CA LEU A 546 3.63 5.05 -13.64
C LEU A 546 3.04 4.93 -12.22
N PHE A 547 1.71 4.93 -12.18
CA PHE A 547 0.96 4.44 -11.02
C PHE A 547 0.88 2.93 -11.12
N GLY A 548 1.41 2.24 -10.11
CA GLY A 548 1.61 0.81 -10.12
C GLY A 548 0.31 0.01 -10.20
N LYS A 549 0.36 -1.08 -10.92
CA LYS A 549 -0.61 -2.16 -10.92
C LYS A 549 0.09 -3.48 -10.66
N SER A 550 -0.65 -4.44 -10.13
CA SER A 550 -0.14 -5.79 -9.90
C SER A 550 -1.08 -6.81 -10.51
N LEU A 551 -0.54 -7.82 -11.18
CA LEU A 551 -1.33 -8.87 -11.82
C LEU A 551 -1.40 -10.10 -10.92
N TYR A 552 -2.57 -10.38 -10.39
CA TYR A 552 -2.83 -11.51 -9.51
C TYR A 552 -3.68 -12.58 -10.22
N TYR A 553 -3.51 -13.82 -9.75
CA TYR A 553 -4.33 -14.96 -10.16
C TYR A 553 -4.99 -15.58 -8.93
N ARG A 554 -6.25 -15.93 -9.06
CA ARG A 554 -7.04 -16.64 -8.05
C ARG A 554 -7.50 -17.99 -8.57
N ASN A 555 -7.35 -19.03 -7.77
CA ASN A 555 -7.96 -20.32 -8.07
C ASN A 555 -9.50 -20.16 -8.15
N PRO A 556 -10.20 -20.72 -9.17
CA PRO A 556 -11.65 -20.64 -9.29
C PRO A 556 -12.44 -21.17 -8.09
N ARG A 557 -11.84 -22.04 -7.25
CA ARG A 557 -12.48 -22.56 -6.03
C ARG A 557 -12.54 -21.53 -4.89
N LEU A 558 -11.76 -20.45 -4.98
CA LEU A 558 -11.77 -19.42 -3.94
C LEU A 558 -13.10 -18.68 -3.90
N THR A 559 -13.55 -18.40 -2.70
CA THR A 559 -14.76 -17.61 -2.38
C THR A 559 -14.38 -16.33 -1.64
N ASN A 560 -15.24 -15.31 -1.72
CA ASN A 560 -15.08 -14.02 -1.07
C ASN A 560 -13.80 -13.27 -1.45
N VAL A 561 -13.28 -13.50 -2.66
CA VAL A 561 -12.06 -12.82 -3.10
C VAL A 561 -12.38 -11.37 -3.46
N THR A 562 -11.64 -10.45 -2.85
CA THR A 562 -11.68 -9.01 -3.17
C THR A 562 -10.28 -8.43 -3.03
N SER A 563 -9.98 -7.43 -3.84
CA SER A 563 -8.71 -6.68 -3.81
C SER A 563 -8.96 -5.26 -3.34
N ASP A 564 -8.06 -4.72 -2.54
CA ASP A 564 -8.15 -3.35 -2.07
C ASP A 564 -6.81 -2.74 -1.67
N ASN A 565 -6.61 -1.45 -1.96
CA ASN A 565 -5.35 -0.75 -1.70
C ASN A 565 -5.15 -0.41 -0.21
N ALA A 566 -6.19 0.05 0.46
CA ALA A 566 -6.06 0.50 1.85
C ALA A 566 -5.96 -0.67 2.84
N LEU A 567 -6.58 -1.83 2.50
CA LEU A 567 -6.54 -3.02 3.34
C LEU A 567 -5.31 -3.88 3.10
N ALA A 568 -4.88 -4.01 1.84
CA ALA A 568 -3.94 -5.04 1.42
C ALA A 568 -3.01 -4.57 0.29
N PHE A 569 -2.83 -3.27 0.11
CA PHE A 569 -1.93 -2.70 -0.92
C PHE A 569 -2.19 -3.20 -2.35
N GLY A 570 -3.46 -3.46 -2.68
CA GLY A 570 -3.88 -4.05 -3.96
C GLY A 570 -3.90 -5.58 -3.97
N LEU A 571 -3.40 -6.25 -2.95
CA LEU A 571 -3.48 -7.71 -2.77
C LEU A 571 -4.91 -8.17 -2.47
N TYR A 572 -5.14 -9.47 -2.54
CA TYR A 572 -6.40 -10.04 -2.06
C TYR A 572 -6.52 -9.96 -0.54
N ASP A 573 -7.73 -9.72 -0.04
CA ASP A 573 -8.03 -9.71 1.39
C ASP A 573 -8.13 -11.15 1.93
N PHE A 574 -6.99 -11.75 2.28
CA PHE A 574 -6.90 -13.16 2.64
C PHE A 574 -7.67 -13.52 3.92
N VAL A 575 -7.96 -12.57 4.81
CA VAL A 575 -8.70 -12.88 6.04
C VAL A 575 -10.13 -13.32 5.80
N ASN A 576 -10.73 -12.89 4.68
CA ASN A 576 -12.12 -13.19 4.33
C ASN A 576 -12.27 -14.28 3.26
N VAL A 577 -11.17 -14.71 2.65
CA VAL A 577 -11.16 -15.73 1.58
C VAL A 577 -11.52 -17.10 2.14
N GLY A 578 -12.23 -17.91 1.36
CA GLY A 578 -12.57 -19.28 1.66
C GLY A 578 -12.51 -20.19 0.43
N THR A 579 -12.86 -21.47 0.61
CA THR A 579 -12.86 -22.49 -0.45
C THR A 579 -14.23 -23.15 -0.64
N GLY A 580 -15.29 -22.57 -0.06
CA GLY A 580 -16.62 -23.18 -0.11
C GLY A 580 -16.73 -24.50 0.65
N GLY A 581 -15.86 -24.71 1.67
CA GLY A 581 -15.84 -25.91 2.50
C GLY A 581 -15.02 -27.09 1.93
N LYS A 582 -14.30 -26.86 0.83
CA LYS A 582 -13.48 -27.89 0.14
C LYS A 582 -12.02 -27.87 0.56
#